data_4219c8efca1e645a6d825a66c319bc6c
#
_entry.id   4219c8efca1e645a6d825a66c319bc6c
#
_cell.length_a   1.000
_cell.length_b   1.000
_cell.length_c   1.000
_cell.angle_alpha   90.00
_cell.angle_beta   90.00
_cell.angle_gamma   90.00
#
_symmetry.space_group_name_H-M   'P 1'
#
loop_
_entity.id
_entity.type
_entity.pdbx_description
1 polymer ?
#
loop_
_entity_poly.entity_id
_entity_poly.type
_entity_poly.pdbx_seq_one_letter_code
_entity_poly.pdbx_strand_id
1 'polypeptide(L)'
;MERLICLAIGYVCGLFQTSYIIGRLHKTDIREHVSGNAGTTNALRTFGKKAGILTLLGDCLKCVAAIVLVRVFLGKTYGDILPLLSLYAAAGCILGHNFPFYLKFRGGKGIAASVGFILAFDWRIFLKIGRASCRERVYA
;
A
#
# COMPACT_ATOMS: atom_id res chain seq x y z
N MET A 1 8.58 5.88 -21.74
CA MET A 1 7.69 4.70 -21.86
C MET A 1 7.81 3.80 -20.62
N GLU A 2 9.04 3.47 -20.19
CA GLU A 2 9.32 2.63 -19.02
C GLU A 2 8.68 3.14 -17.72
N ARG A 3 8.66 4.46 -17.53
CA ARG A 3 8.05 5.10 -16.35
C ARG A 3 6.54 4.85 -16.27
N LEU A 4 5.86 4.97 -17.40
CA LEU A 4 4.41 4.70 -17.49
C LEU A 4 4.10 3.23 -17.26
N ILE A 5 4.96 2.34 -17.74
CA ILE A 5 4.84 0.89 -17.50
C ILE A 5 4.97 0.59 -16.00
N CYS A 6 5.96 1.18 -15.33
CA CYS A 6 6.15 1.01 -13.88
C CYS A 6 4.96 1.55 -13.08
N LEU A 7 4.44 2.72 -13.47
CA LEU A 7 3.24 3.30 -12.87
C LEU A 7 2.03 2.36 -13.03
N ALA A 8 1.84 1.79 -14.22
CA ALA A 8 0.77 0.86 -14.52
C ALA A 8 0.90 -0.45 -13.72
N ILE A 9 2.10 -1.02 -13.64
CA ILE A 9 2.38 -2.21 -12.80
C ILE A 9 2.03 -1.92 -11.34
N GLY A 10 2.48 -0.78 -10.82
CA GLY A 10 2.16 -0.35 -9.48
C GLY A 10 0.66 -0.21 -9.25
N TYR A 11 -0.04 0.45 -10.17
CA TYR A 11 -1.49 0.64 -10.09
C TYR A 11 -2.24 -0.70 -10.02
N VAL A 12 -1.89 -1.65 -10.89
CA VAL A 12 -2.50 -2.99 -10.88
C VAL A 12 -2.25 -3.71 -9.55
N CYS A 13 -1.04 -3.66 -9.01
CA CYS A 13 -0.75 -4.20 -7.67
C CYS A 13 -1.56 -3.50 -6.59
N GLY A 14 -1.72 -2.19 -6.70
CA GLY A 14 -2.49 -1.38 -5.76
C GLY A 14 -4.00 -1.67 -5.76
N LEU A 15 -4.53 -2.19 -6.85
CA LEU A 15 -5.94 -2.58 -6.96
C LEU A 15 -6.35 -3.69 -5.99
N PHE A 16 -5.40 -4.48 -5.50
CA PHE A 16 -5.66 -5.47 -4.48
C PHE A 16 -6.01 -4.81 -3.15
N GLN A 17 -7.27 -4.92 -2.73
CA GLN A 17 -7.82 -4.30 -1.52
C GLN A 17 -8.09 -5.36 -0.46
N THR A 18 -7.15 -5.59 0.46
CA THR A 18 -7.26 -6.64 1.48
C THR A 18 -8.48 -6.45 2.37
N SER A 19 -8.73 -5.24 2.87
CA SER A 19 -9.89 -4.96 3.72
C SER A 19 -11.22 -5.14 2.99
N TYR A 20 -11.28 -4.77 1.72
CA TYR A 20 -12.47 -4.98 0.90
C TYR A 20 -12.75 -6.47 0.70
N ILE A 21 -11.73 -7.28 0.43
CA ILE A 21 -11.84 -8.73 0.29
C ILE A 21 -12.34 -9.35 1.60
N ILE A 22 -11.77 -8.96 2.73
CA ILE A 22 -12.21 -9.42 4.07
C ILE A 22 -13.68 -9.04 4.28
N GLY A 23 -14.08 -7.83 3.95
CA GLY A 23 -15.46 -7.38 4.03
C GLY A 23 -16.40 -8.24 3.19
N ARG A 24 -16.02 -8.57 1.96
CA ARG A 24 -16.82 -9.42 1.07
C ARG A 24 -16.97 -10.85 1.60
N LEU A 25 -15.93 -11.38 2.26
CA LEU A 25 -16.02 -12.67 2.95
C LEU A 25 -17.03 -12.64 4.12
N HIS A 26 -17.20 -11.48 4.76
CA HIS A 26 -18.22 -11.24 5.78
C HIS A 26 -19.56 -10.76 5.20
N LYS A 27 -19.75 -10.87 3.88
CA LYS A 27 -20.95 -10.47 3.15
C LYS A 27 -21.34 -9.00 3.31
N THR A 28 -20.35 -8.13 3.45
CA THR A 28 -20.55 -6.69 3.61
C THR A 28 -19.47 -5.90 2.84
N ASP A 29 -19.65 -4.58 2.75
CA ASP A 29 -18.66 -3.66 2.18
C ASP A 29 -18.04 -2.86 3.34
N ILE A 30 -16.71 -2.97 3.49
CA ILE A 30 -15.96 -2.23 4.53
C ILE A 30 -16.17 -0.72 4.47
N ARG A 31 -16.47 -0.17 3.29
CA ARG A 31 -16.69 1.26 3.07
C ARG A 31 -18.01 1.76 3.65
N GLU A 32 -18.92 0.87 4.04
CA GLU A 32 -20.18 1.18 4.70
C GLU A 32 -20.07 1.21 6.22
N HIS A 33 -18.90 0.88 6.77
CA HIS A 33 -18.67 0.77 8.21
C HIS A 33 -17.75 1.87 8.75
N VAL A 34 -18.03 2.31 9.96
CA VAL A 34 -17.29 3.26 10.79
C VAL A 34 -16.77 4.47 10.00
N SER A 35 -15.52 4.45 9.50
CA SER A 35 -14.93 5.57 8.78
C SER A 35 -15.24 5.61 7.28
N GLY A 36 -15.84 4.57 6.74
CA GLY A 36 -16.11 4.45 5.30
C GLY A 36 -14.88 4.21 4.44
N ASN A 37 -13.73 3.88 5.05
CA ASN A 37 -12.43 3.79 4.39
C ASN A 37 -11.99 2.33 4.24
N ALA A 38 -11.46 1.96 3.07
CA ALA A 38 -10.94 0.63 2.80
C ALA A 38 -9.49 0.48 3.32
N GLY A 39 -9.28 0.68 4.61
CA GLY A 39 -7.96 0.69 5.23
C GLY A 39 -7.86 -0.14 6.51
N THR A 40 -6.63 -0.28 7.00
CA THR A 40 -6.27 -1.08 8.18
C THR A 40 -7.07 -0.71 9.42
N THR A 41 -7.17 0.59 9.73
CA THR A 41 -7.85 1.06 10.94
C THR A 41 -9.35 0.74 10.89
N ASN A 42 -9.99 0.90 9.74
CA ASN A 42 -11.40 0.55 9.61
C ASN A 42 -11.63 -0.97 9.66
N ALA A 43 -10.75 -1.75 9.06
CA ALA A 43 -10.78 -3.21 9.17
C ALA A 43 -10.60 -3.68 10.61
N LEU A 44 -9.68 -3.06 11.36
CA LEU A 44 -9.47 -3.33 12.78
C LEU A 44 -10.72 -3.05 13.62
N ARG A 45 -11.35 -1.91 13.39
CA ARG A 45 -12.55 -1.47 14.14
C ARG A 45 -13.78 -2.30 13.80
N THR A 46 -13.93 -2.71 12.55
CA THR A 46 -15.12 -3.41 12.05
C THR A 46 -15.03 -4.93 12.27
N PHE A 47 -13.89 -5.53 11.97
CA PHE A 47 -13.73 -6.99 11.94
C PHE A 47 -12.75 -7.54 12.98
N GLY A 48 -12.10 -6.68 13.78
CA GLY A 48 -11.20 -7.07 14.85
C GLY A 48 -9.72 -7.10 14.46
N LYS A 49 -8.88 -7.52 15.42
CA LYS A 49 -7.41 -7.45 15.33
C LYS A 49 -6.84 -8.27 14.16
N LYS A 50 -7.36 -9.48 13.91
CA LYS A 50 -6.87 -10.32 12.81
C LYS A 50 -7.07 -9.64 11.46
N ALA A 51 -8.25 -9.10 11.22
CA ALA A 51 -8.56 -8.39 9.99
C ALA A 51 -7.69 -7.13 9.82
N GLY A 52 -7.44 -6.38 10.88
CA GLY A 52 -6.55 -5.22 10.88
C GLY A 52 -5.12 -5.61 10.51
N ILE A 53 -4.57 -6.64 11.12
CA ILE A 53 -3.22 -7.14 10.85
C ILE A 53 -3.10 -7.66 9.41
N LEU A 54 -4.06 -8.46 8.95
CA LEU A 54 -4.07 -8.98 7.58
C LEU A 54 -4.14 -7.86 6.55
N THR A 55 -4.95 -6.83 6.80
CA THR A 55 -5.05 -5.67 5.92
C THR A 55 -3.74 -4.90 5.89
N LEU A 56 -3.12 -4.65 7.04
CA LEU A 56 -1.82 -3.97 7.11
C LEU A 56 -0.75 -4.72 6.33
N LEU A 57 -0.61 -6.02 6.57
CA LEU A 57 0.37 -6.85 5.87
C LEU A 57 0.09 -6.92 4.36
N GLY A 58 -1.16 -7.12 3.96
CA GLY A 58 -1.54 -7.17 2.55
C GLY A 58 -1.25 -5.86 1.82
N ASP A 59 -1.58 -4.73 2.43
CA ASP A 59 -1.34 -3.40 1.84
C ASP A 59 0.14 -3.04 1.79
N CYS A 60 0.94 -3.43 2.78
CA CYS A 60 2.39 -3.28 2.73
C CYS A 60 3.02 -4.18 1.66
N LEU A 61 2.66 -5.46 1.64
CA LEU A 61 3.25 -6.45 0.75
C LEU A 61 2.94 -6.18 -0.72
N LYS A 62 1.76 -5.67 -1.06
CA LYS A 62 1.45 -5.34 -2.46
C LYS A 62 2.36 -4.24 -3.01
N CYS A 63 2.72 -3.25 -2.20
CA CYS A 63 3.66 -2.21 -2.61
C CYS A 63 5.08 -2.75 -2.75
N VAL A 64 5.54 -3.58 -1.82
CA VAL A 64 6.81 -4.29 -1.92
C VAL A 64 6.83 -5.16 -3.17
N ALA A 65 5.76 -5.90 -3.44
CA ALA A 65 5.65 -6.73 -4.63
C ALA A 65 5.74 -5.91 -5.92
N ALA A 66 5.09 -4.76 -6.01
CA ALA A 66 5.18 -3.85 -7.16
C ALA A 66 6.64 -3.42 -7.42
N ILE A 67 7.36 -3.03 -6.37
CA ILE A 67 8.76 -2.62 -6.48
C ILE A 67 9.65 -3.80 -6.88
N VAL A 68 9.46 -4.97 -6.30
CA VAL A 68 10.22 -6.18 -6.64
C VAL A 68 9.99 -6.58 -8.09
N LEU A 69 8.75 -6.56 -8.57
CA LEU A 69 8.43 -6.85 -9.96
C LEU A 69 9.20 -5.93 -10.93
N VAL A 70 9.18 -4.63 -10.67
CA VAL A 70 9.91 -3.65 -11.48
C VAL A 70 11.42 -3.92 -11.45
N ARG A 71 11.98 -4.21 -10.29
CA ARG A 71 13.41 -4.53 -10.16
C ARG A 71 13.81 -5.79 -10.88
N VAL A 72 13.00 -6.83 -10.83
CA VAL A 72 13.27 -8.11 -11.49
C VAL A 72 13.17 -7.98 -13.00
N PHE A 73 12.11 -7.36 -13.53
CA PHE A 73 11.87 -7.29 -14.96
C PHE A 73 12.68 -6.20 -15.67
N LEU A 74 12.90 -5.07 -15.03
CA LEU A 74 13.56 -3.92 -15.64
C LEU A 74 14.97 -3.64 -15.13
N GLY A 75 15.41 -4.31 -14.08
CA GLY A 75 16.70 -4.06 -13.45
C GLY A 75 17.90 -4.29 -14.35
N LYS A 76 17.84 -5.28 -15.25
CA LYS A 76 18.92 -5.57 -16.20
C LYS A 76 19.05 -4.52 -17.29
N THR A 77 17.95 -3.95 -17.73
CA THR A 77 17.90 -3.00 -18.86
C THR A 77 18.08 -1.55 -18.39
N TYR A 78 17.53 -1.21 -17.22
CA TYR A 78 17.44 0.16 -16.72
C TYR A 78 18.08 0.32 -15.33
N GLY A 79 19.19 -0.37 -15.06
CA GLY A 79 19.85 -0.36 -13.75
C GLY A 79 20.15 1.03 -13.20
N ASP A 80 20.58 1.95 -14.07
CA ASP A 80 20.97 3.33 -13.68
C ASP A 80 19.78 4.16 -13.14
N ILE A 81 18.58 3.92 -13.66
CA ILE A 81 17.36 4.62 -13.27
C ILE A 81 16.40 3.75 -12.45
N LEU A 82 16.85 2.60 -12.01
CA LEU A 82 16.02 1.64 -11.27
C LEU A 82 15.41 2.22 -9.98
N PRO A 83 16.12 3.03 -9.17
CA PRO A 83 15.50 3.71 -8.04
C PRO A 83 14.33 4.60 -8.44
N LEU A 84 14.46 5.35 -9.55
CA LEU A 84 13.40 6.18 -10.09
C LEU A 84 12.20 5.35 -10.55
N LEU A 85 12.44 4.25 -11.26
CA LEU A 85 11.37 3.33 -11.71
C LEU A 85 10.65 2.67 -10.52
N SER A 86 11.37 2.37 -9.44
CA SER A 86 10.79 1.87 -8.19
C SER A 86 9.87 2.90 -7.55
N LEU A 87 10.21 4.19 -7.62
CA LEU A 87 9.32 5.27 -7.16
C LEU A 87 8.03 5.34 -7.96
N TYR A 88 8.10 5.21 -9.29
CA TYR A 88 6.90 5.16 -10.13
C TYR A 88 6.01 3.96 -9.81
N ALA A 89 6.60 2.78 -9.56
CA ALA A 89 5.85 1.61 -9.14
C ALA A 89 5.15 1.83 -7.79
N ALA A 90 5.84 2.41 -6.82
CA ALA A 90 5.27 2.75 -5.52
C ALA A 90 4.14 3.77 -5.63
N ALA A 91 4.34 4.83 -6.41
CA ALA A 91 3.32 5.85 -6.66
C ALA A 91 2.08 5.23 -7.32
N GLY A 92 2.27 4.36 -8.31
CA GLY A 92 1.18 3.62 -8.95
C GLY A 92 0.42 2.75 -7.96
N CYS A 93 1.13 2.04 -7.09
CA CYS A 93 0.53 1.19 -6.06
C CYS A 93 -0.33 2.01 -5.07
N ILE A 94 0.16 3.15 -4.62
CA ILE A 94 -0.59 4.06 -3.74
C ILE A 94 -1.83 4.59 -4.45
N LEU A 95 -1.71 5.00 -5.71
CA LEU A 95 -2.84 5.46 -6.52
C LEU A 95 -3.88 4.35 -6.72
N GLY A 96 -3.46 3.12 -7.02
CA GLY A 96 -4.36 1.98 -7.16
C GLY A 96 -5.06 1.63 -5.85
N HIS A 97 -4.39 1.80 -4.71
CA HIS A 97 -5.00 1.61 -3.40
C HIS A 97 -6.01 2.72 -3.07
N ASN A 98 -5.69 3.97 -3.37
CA ASN A 98 -6.55 5.11 -3.05
C ASN A 98 -7.74 5.23 -4.01
N PHE A 99 -7.51 4.95 -5.29
CA PHE A 99 -8.48 5.17 -6.38
C PHE A 99 -8.66 3.92 -7.25
N PRO A 100 -9.12 2.79 -6.70
CA PRO A 100 -9.38 1.60 -7.50
C PRO A 100 -10.59 1.81 -8.41
N PHE A 101 -10.42 1.59 -9.71
CA PHE A 101 -11.48 1.87 -10.68
C PHE A 101 -12.75 1.03 -10.47
N TYR A 102 -12.61 -0.24 -10.04
CA TYR A 102 -13.74 -1.14 -9.81
C TYR A 102 -14.53 -0.82 -8.53
N LEU A 103 -14.01 0.03 -7.65
CA LEU A 103 -14.66 0.52 -6.44
C LEU A 103 -15.13 1.98 -6.57
N LYS A 104 -15.38 2.44 -7.78
CA LYS A 104 -15.77 3.83 -8.08
C LYS A 104 -14.76 4.85 -7.53
N PHE A 105 -13.47 4.52 -7.61
CA PHE A 105 -12.35 5.34 -7.12
C PHE A 105 -12.41 5.67 -5.62
N ARG A 106 -13.03 4.81 -4.82
CA ARG A 106 -13.16 4.94 -3.37
C ARG A 106 -12.43 3.81 -2.65
N GLY A 107 -11.13 3.95 -2.51
CA GLY A 107 -10.26 3.00 -1.80
C GLY A 107 -9.87 3.46 -0.39
N GLY A 108 -8.67 3.09 0.04
CA GLY A 108 -8.07 3.50 1.30
C GLY A 108 -7.29 4.81 1.21
N LYS A 109 -6.54 5.12 2.26
CA LYS A 109 -5.68 6.33 2.34
C LYS A 109 -4.23 6.09 1.93
N GLY A 110 -3.85 4.86 1.65
CA GLY A 110 -2.51 4.51 1.19
C GLY A 110 -1.41 4.53 2.26
N ILE A 111 -1.74 4.70 3.54
CA ILE A 111 -0.76 4.78 4.63
C ILE A 111 0.04 3.48 4.73
N ALA A 112 -0.61 2.33 4.76
CA ALA A 112 0.05 1.03 4.82
C ALA A 112 0.88 0.72 3.55
N ALA A 113 0.40 1.12 2.38
CA ALA A 113 1.15 1.01 1.13
C ALA A 113 2.41 1.90 1.16
N SER A 114 2.32 3.10 1.74
CA SER A 114 3.47 4.00 1.93
C SER A 114 4.49 3.41 2.90
N VAL A 115 4.06 2.73 3.96
CA VAL A 115 4.95 1.99 4.86
C VAL A 115 5.68 0.88 4.09
N GLY A 116 4.98 0.13 3.25
CA GLY A 116 5.57 -0.90 2.39
C GLY A 116 6.62 -0.32 1.43
N PHE A 117 6.33 0.84 0.84
CA PHE A 117 7.28 1.55 -0.01
C PHE A 117 8.55 1.93 0.75
N ILE A 118 8.43 2.54 1.93
CA ILE A 118 9.59 2.96 2.73
C ILE A 118 10.43 1.75 3.14
N LEU A 119 9.81 0.65 3.55
CA LEU A 119 10.51 -0.59 3.88
C LEU A 119 11.28 -1.18 2.70
N ALA A 120 10.67 -1.17 1.52
CA ALA A 120 11.30 -1.71 0.31
C ALA A 120 12.42 -0.81 -0.23
N PHE A 121 12.34 0.49 0.01
CA PHE A 121 13.29 1.48 -0.48
C PHE A 121 14.49 1.65 0.45
N ASP A 122 14.23 1.89 1.74
CA ASP A 122 15.26 1.99 2.78
C ASP A 122 14.66 1.71 4.18
N TRP A 123 14.91 0.52 4.71
CA TRP A 123 14.45 0.12 6.03
C TRP A 123 14.98 1.02 7.17
N ARG A 124 16.12 1.70 6.95
CA ARG A 124 16.70 2.63 7.94
C ARG A 124 15.84 3.87 8.11
N ILE A 125 15.28 4.39 7.01
CA ILE A 125 14.34 5.51 7.04
C ILE A 125 13.08 5.10 7.82
N PHE A 126 12.58 3.90 7.58
CA PHE A 126 11.44 3.35 8.33
C PHE A 126 11.68 3.36 9.84
N LEU A 127 12.84 2.90 10.30
CA LEU A 127 13.19 2.91 11.72
C LEU A 127 13.29 4.33 12.30
N LYS A 128 13.85 5.28 11.55
CA LYS A 128 13.94 6.69 11.97
C LYS A 128 12.56 7.31 12.13
N ILE A 129 11.67 7.12 11.17
CA ILE A 129 10.29 7.62 11.22
C ILE A 129 9.53 6.99 12.40
N GLY A 130 9.66 5.68 12.57
CA GLY A 130 9.03 4.97 13.69
C GLY A 130 9.47 5.51 15.06
N ARG A 131 10.77 5.73 15.24
CA ARG A 131 11.31 6.33 16.47
C ARG A 131 10.83 7.75 16.71
N ALA A 132 10.81 8.59 15.66
CA ALA A 132 10.32 9.96 15.75
C ALA A 132 8.84 9.99 16.15
N SER A 133 8.01 9.19 15.50
CA SER A 133 6.57 9.09 15.80
C SER A 133 6.30 8.58 17.22
N CYS A 134 7.07 7.60 17.70
CA CYS A 134 6.95 7.13 19.08
C CYS A 134 7.37 8.21 20.08
N ARG A 135 8.43 8.97 19.78
CA ARG A 135 8.92 10.05 20.65
C ARG A 135 7.89 11.16 20.79
N GLU A 136 7.27 11.59 19.71
CA GLU A 136 6.22 12.61 19.74
C GLU A 136 5.02 12.19 20.60
N ARG A 137 4.63 10.92 20.57
CA ARG A 137 3.53 10.42 21.41
C ARG A 137 3.84 10.48 22.92
N VAL A 138 5.11 10.33 23.29
CA VAL A 138 5.52 10.39 24.70
C VAL A 138 5.45 11.83 25.24
N TYR A 139 5.65 12.83 24.38
CA TYR A 139 5.64 14.25 24.76
C TYR A 139 4.30 14.96 24.48
N ALA A 140 3.38 14.29 23.85
CA ALA A 140 2.01 14.79 23.64
C ALA A 140 1.07 14.34 24.74
#